data_d1958d244c4eb53679cf4a5677fbe668
#
_entry.id   d1958d244c4eb53679cf4a5677fbe668
#
_cell.length_a   1.000
_cell.length_b   1.000
_cell.length_c   1.000
_cell.angle_alpha   90.00
_cell.angle_beta   90.00
_cell.angle_gamma   90.00
#
_symmetry.space_group_name_H-M   'P 1'
#
loop_
_entity.id
_entity.type
_entity.pdbx_description
1 polymer ?
#
loop_
_entity_poly.entity_id
_entity_poly.type
_entity_poly.pdbx_seq_one_letter_code
_entity_poly.pdbx_strand_id
1 'polypeptide(L)'
;HTHLGLWEDGMGVEGADGNEETDPITPHLNVIDGINPMDRTFKEAYEGGITAVCTTPGSANVMGGQAAAIKTYGRRIDKMVIKNPVASKVAFGENPKSCYGSNEDTPQTRMAIAALLRENLRKGEEYLYDLKCAEEDEDIDKPEYDIKLESLIPVLKKEIPLKAHAHR
;
A
#
# COMPACT_ATOMS: atom_id res chain seq x y z
N HIS A 1 -7.43 11.16 1.38
CA HIS A 1 -6.49 10.28 2.09
C HIS A 1 -5.48 11.08 2.89
N THR A 2 -4.82 10.41 3.78
CA THR A 2 -3.77 10.95 4.64
C THR A 2 -2.67 9.91 4.83
N HIS A 3 -1.60 10.29 5.49
CA HIS A 3 -0.54 9.41 5.98
C HIS A 3 -0.45 9.44 7.52
N LEU A 4 -1.57 9.73 8.16
CA LEU A 4 -1.67 9.92 9.61
C LEU A 4 -1.12 8.71 10.36
N GLY A 5 -0.20 8.96 11.29
CA GLY A 5 0.45 7.95 12.11
C GLY A 5 1.64 7.24 11.48
N LEU A 6 1.99 7.54 10.20
CA LEU A 6 3.13 6.94 9.49
C LEU A 6 4.39 7.84 9.47
N TRP A 7 4.27 9.08 9.86
CA TRP A 7 5.37 10.02 10.11
C TRP A 7 5.10 10.71 11.44
N GLU A 8 5.77 10.23 12.47
CA GLU A 8 5.59 10.77 13.82
C GLU A 8 6.23 12.15 13.92
N ASP A 9 5.44 13.13 14.37
CA ASP A 9 5.91 14.50 14.52
C ASP A 9 7.03 14.62 15.57
N GLY A 10 8.13 15.26 15.16
CA GLY A 10 9.31 15.45 15.99
C GLY A 10 10.23 14.23 16.14
N MET A 11 9.88 13.10 15.54
CA MET A 11 10.75 11.92 15.43
C MET A 11 11.58 11.98 14.15
N GLY A 12 12.76 11.38 14.17
CA GLY A 12 13.62 11.22 13.01
C GLY A 12 13.24 10.01 12.16
N VAL A 13 14.26 9.26 11.72
CA VAL A 13 14.06 8.05 10.91
C VAL A 13 13.22 6.98 11.63
N GLU A 14 13.28 6.95 12.95
CA GLU A 14 12.53 6.03 13.80
C GLU A 14 11.00 6.20 13.70
N GLY A 15 10.55 7.40 13.32
CA GLY A 15 9.13 7.71 13.14
C GLY A 15 8.70 7.80 11.67
N ALA A 16 9.55 7.39 10.72
CA ALA A 16 9.33 7.56 9.28
C ALA A 16 8.96 6.22 8.61
N ASP A 17 7.74 5.72 8.86
CA ASP A 17 7.23 4.43 8.37
C ASP A 17 6.33 4.56 7.12
N GLY A 18 6.37 5.70 6.46
CA GLY A 18 5.46 5.98 5.34
C GLY A 18 5.84 5.36 4.01
N ASN A 19 7.12 5.08 3.76
CA ASN A 19 7.60 4.50 2.50
C ASN A 19 8.64 3.41 2.77
N GLU A 20 8.54 2.29 2.06
CA GLU A 20 9.59 1.30 1.93
C GLU A 20 10.38 1.61 0.65
N GLU A 21 11.56 2.21 0.77
CA GLU A 21 12.31 2.74 -0.37
C GLU A 21 13.30 1.75 -0.98
N THR A 22 13.32 0.50 -0.51
CA THR A 22 14.25 -0.54 -0.99
C THR A 22 13.67 -1.40 -2.12
N ASP A 23 12.35 -1.35 -2.33
CA ASP A 23 11.65 -2.10 -3.38
C ASP A 23 10.48 -1.27 -3.93
N PRO A 24 10.43 -0.98 -5.24
CA PRO A 24 9.32 -0.22 -5.83
C PRO A 24 7.98 -0.97 -5.86
N ILE A 25 7.97 -2.27 -5.55
CA ILE A 25 6.80 -3.16 -5.62
C ILE A 25 6.59 -3.85 -4.28
N THR A 26 5.77 -3.24 -3.44
CA THR A 26 5.47 -3.69 -2.09
C THR A 26 3.95 -3.77 -1.81
N PRO A 27 3.14 -4.42 -2.67
CA PRO A 27 1.68 -4.44 -2.54
C PRO A 27 1.19 -5.14 -1.26
N HIS A 28 2.03 -5.97 -0.65
CA HIS A 28 1.75 -6.75 0.56
C HIS A 28 1.91 -5.97 1.87
N LEU A 29 2.60 -4.82 1.85
CA LEU A 29 2.75 -4.01 3.06
C LEU A 29 1.40 -3.42 3.48
N ASN A 30 1.17 -3.36 4.78
CA ASN A 30 -0.10 -2.90 5.33
C ASN A 30 0.14 -1.73 6.29
N VAL A 31 -0.54 -0.60 6.06
CA VAL A 31 -0.36 0.61 6.88
C VAL A 31 -0.62 0.39 8.37
N ILE A 32 -1.46 -0.56 8.74
CA ILE A 32 -1.76 -0.79 10.17
C ILE A 32 -0.56 -1.27 10.97
N ASP A 33 0.45 -1.83 10.30
CA ASP A 33 1.66 -2.33 10.94
C ASP A 33 2.66 -1.20 11.28
N GLY A 34 2.60 -0.07 10.53
CA GLY A 34 3.45 1.10 10.76
C GLY A 34 2.75 2.26 11.50
N ILE A 35 1.43 2.20 11.73
CA ILE A 35 0.72 3.30 12.38
C ILE A 35 1.00 3.34 13.87
N ASN A 36 1.55 4.47 14.35
CA ASN A 36 1.54 4.79 15.79
C ASN A 36 0.23 5.50 16.18
N PRO A 37 -0.71 4.85 16.88
CA PRO A 37 -1.98 5.45 17.28
C PRO A 37 -1.84 6.53 18.36
N MET A 38 -0.65 6.69 18.94
CA MET A 38 -0.35 7.69 19.96
C MET A 38 0.30 8.96 19.39
N ASP A 39 0.53 9.00 18.06
CA ASP A 39 1.04 10.19 17.41
C ASP A 39 0.12 11.38 17.65
N ARG A 40 0.73 12.55 17.95
CA ARG A 40 0.05 13.82 18.21
C ARG A 40 -0.93 14.22 17.11
N THR A 41 -0.62 13.86 15.86
CA THR A 41 -1.45 14.18 14.69
C THR A 41 -2.84 13.55 14.74
N PHE A 42 -3.03 12.42 15.44
CA PHE A 42 -4.36 11.86 15.70
C PHE A 42 -5.19 12.78 16.58
N LYS A 43 -4.58 13.31 17.65
CA LYS A 43 -5.25 14.26 18.54
C LYS A 43 -5.67 15.52 17.79
N GLU A 44 -4.77 16.09 17.00
CA GLU A 44 -5.05 17.28 16.19
C GLU A 44 -6.18 17.02 15.18
N ALA A 45 -6.22 15.83 14.57
CA ALA A 45 -7.28 15.46 13.63
C ALA A 45 -8.65 15.43 14.29
N TYR A 46 -8.82 14.71 15.42
CA TYR A 46 -10.14 14.63 16.06
C TYR A 46 -10.55 15.94 16.74
N GLU A 47 -9.63 16.73 17.30
CA GLU A 47 -9.90 18.07 17.82
C GLU A 47 -10.34 19.02 16.69
N GLY A 48 -9.83 18.84 15.46
CA GLY A 48 -10.30 19.50 14.25
C GLY A 48 -11.61 18.97 13.68
N GLY A 49 -12.26 18.01 14.35
CA GLY A 49 -13.55 17.43 13.94
C GLY A 49 -13.44 16.31 12.89
N ILE A 50 -12.23 15.82 12.58
CA ILE A 50 -12.02 14.69 11.67
C ILE A 50 -12.09 13.40 12.50
N THR A 51 -13.15 12.61 12.32
CA THR A 51 -13.41 11.42 13.12
C THR A 51 -12.94 10.10 12.51
N ALA A 52 -12.69 10.11 11.20
CA ALA A 52 -12.17 8.95 10.47
C ALA A 52 -11.33 9.40 9.27
N VAL A 53 -10.35 8.61 8.93
CA VAL A 53 -9.44 8.87 7.79
C VAL A 53 -9.17 7.57 7.02
N CYS A 54 -8.77 7.73 5.75
CA CYS A 54 -8.14 6.68 4.97
C CYS A 54 -6.63 6.92 5.00
N THR A 55 -5.90 6.18 5.83
CA THR A 55 -4.44 6.23 5.86
C THR A 55 -3.87 5.30 4.80
N THR A 56 -2.90 5.80 4.05
CA THR A 56 -2.23 5.07 2.96
C THR A 56 -0.73 5.14 3.13
N PRO A 57 0.04 4.19 2.57
CA PRO A 57 1.46 4.40 2.37
C PRO A 57 1.74 5.69 1.59
N GLY A 58 2.95 6.19 1.69
CA GLY A 58 3.42 7.33 0.90
C GLY A 58 3.41 7.05 -0.60
N SER A 59 4.13 7.86 -1.36
CA SER A 59 4.07 7.81 -2.83
C SER A 59 5.42 7.49 -3.48
N ALA A 60 6.38 6.98 -2.71
CA ALA A 60 7.69 6.59 -3.24
C ALA A 60 7.61 5.35 -4.15
N ASN A 61 6.80 4.37 -3.78
CA ASN A 61 6.70 3.09 -4.48
C ASN A 61 5.69 3.13 -5.63
N VAL A 62 5.97 2.40 -6.70
CA VAL A 62 5.00 2.16 -7.79
C VAL A 62 3.77 1.43 -7.24
N MET A 63 4.00 0.39 -6.41
CA MET A 63 2.97 -0.25 -5.59
C MET A 63 3.42 -0.15 -4.12
N GLY A 64 2.75 0.68 -3.32
CA GLY A 64 3.20 1.01 -1.97
C GLY A 64 2.57 0.18 -0.85
N GLY A 65 1.50 -0.56 -1.14
CA GLY A 65 0.84 -1.39 -0.14
C GLY A 65 -0.63 -1.05 0.11
N GLN A 66 -1.17 -1.65 1.15
CA GLN A 66 -2.59 -1.63 1.49
C GLN A 66 -2.91 -0.44 2.40
N ALA A 67 -3.98 0.27 2.05
CA ALA A 67 -4.54 1.37 2.83
C ALA A 67 -5.63 0.88 3.78
N ALA A 68 -5.81 1.57 4.90
CA ALA A 68 -6.86 1.28 5.88
C ALA A 68 -7.74 2.51 6.16
N ALA A 69 -9.03 2.28 6.35
CA ALA A 69 -9.93 3.25 6.95
C ALA A 69 -9.92 3.06 8.46
N ILE A 70 -9.59 4.13 9.19
CA ILE A 70 -9.41 4.09 10.64
C ILE A 70 -10.10 5.27 11.31
N LYS A 71 -10.48 5.06 12.57
CA LYS A 71 -10.93 6.15 13.47
C LYS A 71 -9.72 6.97 13.87
N THR A 72 -9.90 8.26 14.09
CA THR A 72 -8.85 9.15 14.57
C THR A 72 -8.73 9.16 16.10
N TYR A 73 -9.64 8.53 16.82
CA TYR A 73 -9.64 8.42 18.27
C TYR A 73 -9.48 6.97 18.71
N GLY A 74 -8.49 6.73 19.57
CA GLY A 74 -8.17 5.42 20.13
C GLY A 74 -6.73 5.35 20.65
N ARG A 75 -6.34 4.21 21.22
CA ARG A 75 -4.98 3.94 21.70
C ARG A 75 -4.38 2.67 21.15
N ARG A 76 -5.17 1.89 20.40
CA ARG A 76 -4.76 0.61 19.83
C ARG A 76 -5.31 0.55 18.42
N ILE A 77 -4.41 0.33 17.47
CA ILE A 77 -4.77 0.34 16.05
C ILE A 77 -5.84 -0.71 15.72
N ASP A 78 -5.78 -1.90 16.31
CA ASP A 78 -6.77 -2.97 16.10
C ASP A 78 -8.21 -2.55 16.50
N LYS A 79 -8.36 -1.57 17.40
CA LYS A 79 -9.66 -1.02 17.81
C LYS A 79 -10.07 0.23 17.02
N MET A 80 -9.13 0.81 16.29
CA MET A 80 -9.38 1.98 15.45
C MET A 80 -9.75 1.61 14.02
N VAL A 81 -9.36 0.42 13.54
CA VAL A 81 -9.68 -0.04 12.18
C VAL A 81 -11.18 -0.13 11.95
N ILE A 82 -11.64 0.51 10.87
CA ILE A 82 -13.01 0.43 10.35
C ILE A 82 -13.07 -0.60 9.22
N LYS A 83 -12.09 -0.53 8.28
CA LYS A 83 -11.92 -1.46 7.17
C LYS A 83 -10.46 -1.54 6.76
N ASN A 84 -9.95 -2.76 6.56
CA ASN A 84 -8.59 -3.05 6.09
C ASN A 84 -8.57 -4.37 5.28
N PRO A 85 -8.05 -4.39 4.06
CA PRO A 85 -7.68 -3.22 3.28
C PRO A 85 -8.91 -2.47 2.71
N VAL A 86 -8.74 -1.17 2.43
CA VAL A 86 -9.77 -0.33 1.79
C VAL A 86 -9.39 0.08 0.38
N ALA A 87 -8.11 0.04 0.06
CA ALA A 87 -7.54 0.31 -1.26
C ALA A 87 -6.11 -0.25 -1.32
N SER A 88 -5.56 -0.43 -2.52
CA SER A 88 -4.13 -0.65 -2.74
C SER A 88 -3.52 0.63 -3.30
N LYS A 89 -2.46 1.14 -2.65
CA LYS A 89 -1.79 2.39 -3.04
C LYS A 89 -0.82 2.16 -4.19
N VAL A 90 -0.94 3.01 -5.21
CA VAL A 90 0.03 3.09 -6.31
C VAL A 90 0.45 4.54 -6.53
N ALA A 91 1.62 4.75 -7.13
CA ALA A 91 2.08 6.09 -7.48
C ALA A 91 2.71 6.14 -8.86
N PHE A 92 2.56 7.30 -9.50
CA PHE A 92 3.04 7.62 -10.84
C PHE A 92 3.83 8.93 -10.85
N GLY A 93 4.63 9.12 -11.90
CA GLY A 93 5.27 10.39 -12.20
C GLY A 93 6.48 10.68 -11.32
N GLU A 94 6.52 11.88 -10.76
CA GLU A 94 7.69 12.45 -10.09
C GLU A 94 8.15 11.63 -8.89
N ASN A 95 7.24 11.24 -8.02
CA ASN A 95 7.60 10.65 -6.72
C ASN A 95 8.41 9.34 -6.85
N PRO A 96 7.94 8.29 -7.58
CA PRO A 96 8.75 7.08 -7.75
C PRO A 96 10.05 7.34 -8.50
N LYS A 97 10.05 8.25 -9.50
CA LYS A 97 11.27 8.62 -10.22
C LYS A 97 12.31 9.27 -9.33
N SER A 98 11.88 10.17 -8.44
CA SER A 98 12.80 10.87 -7.54
C SER A 98 13.36 9.95 -6.46
N CYS A 99 12.52 9.06 -5.92
CA CYS A 99 12.93 8.11 -4.90
C CYS A 99 14.00 7.14 -5.43
N TYR A 100 13.68 6.39 -6.47
CA TYR A 100 14.56 5.33 -6.98
C TYR A 100 15.62 5.86 -7.94
N GLY A 101 15.30 6.87 -8.75
CA GLY A 101 16.23 7.44 -9.71
C GLY A 101 17.43 8.13 -9.08
N SER A 102 17.30 8.68 -7.88
CA SER A 102 18.41 9.28 -7.13
C SER A 102 19.46 8.25 -6.67
N ASN A 103 19.05 7.00 -6.52
CA ASN A 103 19.88 5.88 -6.10
C ASN A 103 20.38 5.01 -7.27
N GLU A 104 20.17 5.47 -8.51
CA GLU A 104 20.46 4.71 -9.74
C GLU A 104 19.64 3.42 -9.89
N ASP A 105 18.55 3.29 -9.11
CA ASP A 105 17.62 2.17 -9.13
C ASP A 105 16.45 2.38 -10.10
N THR A 106 15.66 1.33 -10.30
CA THR A 106 14.43 1.39 -11.09
C THR A 106 13.22 1.68 -10.21
N PRO A 107 12.25 2.51 -10.64
CA PRO A 107 12.10 3.14 -11.95
C PRO A 107 12.72 4.54 -12.06
N GLN A 108 13.34 4.83 -13.19
CA GLN A 108 13.86 6.16 -13.53
C GLN A 108 12.97 6.92 -14.52
N THR A 109 12.01 6.25 -15.13
CA THR A 109 11.15 6.81 -16.18
C THR A 109 9.67 6.48 -15.93
N ARG A 110 8.77 7.29 -16.51
CA ARG A 110 7.33 6.96 -16.51
C ARG A 110 7.04 5.66 -17.25
N MET A 111 7.84 5.33 -18.25
CA MET A 111 7.73 4.05 -18.98
C MET A 111 8.02 2.87 -18.06
N ALA A 112 9.09 2.94 -17.25
CA ALA A 112 9.43 1.91 -16.27
C ALA A 112 8.36 1.77 -15.19
N ILE A 113 7.82 2.88 -14.66
CA ILE A 113 6.72 2.86 -13.70
C ILE A 113 5.50 2.10 -14.27
N ALA A 114 5.10 2.45 -15.50
CA ALA A 114 3.96 1.80 -16.16
C ALA A 114 4.23 0.31 -16.48
N ALA A 115 5.46 -0.03 -16.85
CA ALA A 115 5.87 -1.40 -17.12
C ALA A 115 5.82 -2.24 -15.85
N LEU A 116 6.41 -1.78 -14.75
CA LEU A 116 6.40 -2.46 -13.45
C LEU A 116 4.97 -2.72 -12.95
N LEU A 117 4.09 -1.70 -13.04
CA LEU A 117 2.71 -1.87 -12.63
C LEU A 117 1.98 -2.92 -13.46
N ARG A 118 2.09 -2.86 -14.81
CA ARG A 118 1.46 -3.83 -15.71
C ARG A 118 1.98 -5.25 -15.49
N GLU A 119 3.29 -5.39 -15.33
CA GLU A 119 3.94 -6.69 -15.08
C GLU A 119 3.39 -7.34 -13.81
N ASN A 120 3.33 -6.59 -12.71
CA ASN A 120 2.87 -7.15 -11.45
C ASN A 120 1.35 -7.43 -11.43
N LEU A 121 0.54 -6.59 -12.04
CA LEU A 121 -0.89 -6.89 -12.22
C LEU A 121 -1.09 -8.14 -13.07
N ARG A 122 -0.30 -8.32 -14.13
CA ARG A 122 -0.35 -9.51 -14.98
C ARG A 122 0.03 -10.78 -14.22
N LYS A 123 1.14 -10.74 -13.46
CA LYS A 123 1.53 -11.85 -12.59
C LYS A 123 0.43 -12.21 -11.58
N GLY A 124 -0.23 -11.19 -11.02
CA GLY A 124 -1.36 -11.40 -10.12
C GLY A 124 -2.57 -12.03 -10.82
N GLU A 125 -2.87 -11.63 -12.06
CA GLU A 125 -3.95 -12.25 -12.87
C GLU A 125 -3.65 -13.73 -13.14
N GLU A 126 -2.41 -14.06 -13.52
CA GLU A 126 -1.95 -15.44 -13.76
C GLU A 126 -2.04 -16.25 -12.47
N TYR A 127 -1.54 -15.73 -11.36
CA TYR A 127 -1.63 -16.37 -10.05
C TYR A 127 -3.09 -16.65 -9.62
N LEU A 128 -3.97 -15.66 -9.78
CA LEU A 128 -5.39 -15.83 -9.48
C LEU A 128 -6.07 -16.86 -10.39
N TYR A 129 -5.65 -16.94 -11.64
CA TYR A 129 -6.14 -17.96 -12.59
C TYR A 129 -5.70 -19.36 -12.16
N ASP A 130 -4.42 -19.54 -11.82
CA ASP A 130 -3.87 -20.83 -11.38
C ASP A 130 -4.53 -21.31 -10.08
N LEU A 131 -4.78 -20.41 -9.12
CA LEU A 131 -5.54 -20.70 -7.91
C LEU A 131 -6.95 -21.25 -8.24
N LYS A 132 -7.66 -20.64 -9.20
CA LYS A 132 -8.98 -21.08 -9.61
C LYS A 132 -8.95 -22.45 -10.30
N CYS A 133 -7.98 -22.69 -11.19
CA CYS A 133 -7.80 -23.98 -11.83
C CYS A 133 -7.59 -25.08 -10.81
N ALA A 134 -6.76 -24.84 -9.80
CA ALA A 134 -6.51 -25.79 -8.71
C ALA A 134 -7.69 -25.98 -7.74
N GLU A 135 -8.63 -25.02 -7.68
CA GLU A 135 -9.89 -25.18 -6.95
C GLU A 135 -10.93 -26.00 -7.72
N GLU A 136 -10.89 -25.95 -9.05
CA GLU A 136 -11.85 -26.64 -9.94
C GLU A 136 -11.42 -28.05 -10.31
N ASP A 137 -10.12 -28.37 -10.25
CA ASP A 137 -9.54 -29.65 -10.64
C ASP A 137 -8.51 -30.14 -9.60
N GLU A 138 -8.81 -31.25 -8.92
CA GLU A 138 -7.95 -31.83 -7.88
C GLU A 138 -6.61 -32.39 -8.43
N ASP A 139 -6.50 -32.61 -9.73
CA ASP A 139 -5.28 -33.08 -10.38
C ASP A 139 -4.29 -31.92 -10.66
N ILE A 140 -4.70 -30.65 -10.44
CA ILE A 140 -3.88 -29.45 -10.60
C ILE A 140 -3.32 -29.01 -9.25
N ASP A 141 -1.98 -28.98 -9.15
CA ASP A 141 -1.31 -28.45 -7.97
C ASP A 141 -1.56 -26.94 -7.78
N LYS A 142 -1.77 -26.51 -6.54
CA LYS A 142 -1.85 -25.09 -6.22
C LYS A 142 -0.51 -24.41 -6.48
N PRO A 143 -0.53 -23.16 -7.02
CA PRO A 143 0.69 -22.39 -7.16
C PRO A 143 1.37 -22.16 -5.80
N GLU A 144 2.69 -22.01 -5.82
CA GLU A 144 3.46 -21.65 -4.63
C GLU A 144 2.93 -20.31 -4.07
N TYR A 145 2.81 -20.24 -2.73
CA TYR A 145 2.32 -19.04 -2.07
C TYR A 145 3.26 -17.85 -2.28
N ASP A 146 2.75 -16.77 -2.86
CA ASP A 146 3.43 -15.50 -3.02
C ASP A 146 2.61 -14.38 -2.37
N ILE A 147 3.12 -13.84 -1.26
CA ILE A 147 2.44 -12.81 -0.47
C ILE A 147 2.18 -11.52 -1.27
N LYS A 148 3.06 -11.16 -2.23
CA LYS A 148 2.89 -9.99 -3.08
C LYS A 148 1.72 -10.19 -4.05
N LEU A 149 1.66 -11.36 -4.68
CA LEU A 149 0.59 -11.69 -5.63
C LEU A 149 -0.75 -11.90 -4.91
N GLU A 150 -0.72 -12.58 -3.75
CA GLU A 150 -1.90 -12.76 -2.90
C GLU A 150 -2.54 -11.41 -2.51
N SER A 151 -1.72 -10.42 -2.17
CA SER A 151 -2.19 -9.08 -1.79
C SER A 151 -2.85 -8.29 -2.93
N LEU A 152 -2.67 -8.70 -4.19
CA LEU A 152 -3.30 -8.11 -5.37
C LEU A 152 -4.70 -8.70 -5.67
N ILE A 153 -5.02 -9.87 -5.12
CA ILE A 153 -6.29 -10.56 -5.38
C ILE A 153 -7.52 -9.67 -5.13
N PRO A 154 -7.62 -8.92 -4.02
CA PRO A 154 -8.78 -8.05 -3.79
C PRO A 154 -8.95 -6.94 -4.85
N VAL A 155 -7.82 -6.44 -5.40
CA VAL A 155 -7.85 -5.47 -6.51
C VAL A 155 -8.35 -6.12 -7.79
N LEU A 156 -7.82 -7.30 -8.13
CA LEU A 156 -8.16 -8.05 -9.34
C LEU A 156 -9.62 -8.52 -9.33
N LYS A 157 -10.14 -8.90 -8.15
CA LYS A 157 -11.56 -9.20 -7.92
C LYS A 157 -12.46 -7.95 -7.84
N LYS A 158 -11.88 -6.74 -7.94
CA LYS A 158 -12.59 -5.46 -7.82
C LYS A 158 -13.31 -5.24 -6.48
N GLU A 159 -12.82 -5.87 -5.42
CA GLU A 159 -13.32 -5.71 -4.04
C GLU A 159 -12.82 -4.42 -3.41
N ILE A 160 -11.61 -3.98 -3.82
CA ILE A 160 -10.99 -2.71 -3.44
C ILE A 160 -10.41 -2.00 -4.67
N PRO A 161 -10.38 -0.66 -4.70
CA PRO A 161 -9.78 0.10 -5.79
C PRO A 161 -8.25 0.20 -5.69
N LEU A 162 -7.60 0.48 -6.83
CA LEU A 162 -6.28 1.12 -6.84
C LEU A 162 -6.44 2.60 -6.50
N LYS A 163 -5.69 3.08 -5.50
CA LYS A 163 -5.63 4.47 -5.11
C LYS A 163 -4.36 5.11 -5.64
N ALA A 164 -4.49 5.78 -6.79
CA ALA A 164 -3.37 6.34 -7.50
C ALA A 164 -3.00 7.75 -6.99
N HIS A 165 -1.71 7.95 -6.68
CA HIS A 165 -1.08 9.26 -6.62
C HIS A 165 -0.46 9.56 -7.98
N ALA A 166 -0.77 10.70 -8.54
CA ALA A 166 -0.18 11.18 -9.78
C ALA A 166 0.20 12.66 -9.61
N HIS A 167 1.49 12.93 -9.67
CA HIS A 167 2.06 14.27 -9.65
C HIS A 167 3.16 14.34 -10.71
N ARG A 168 2.99 15.20 -11.70
CA ARG A 168 3.82 15.52 -12.87
C ARG A 168 4.67 14.42 -13.49
#